data_05860b5b083e9cdecce8f566e07a4822
#
_entry.id   05860b5b083e9cdecce8f566e07a4822
#
_cell.length_a   1.000
_cell.length_b   1.000
_cell.length_c   1.000
_cell.angle_alpha   90.00
_cell.angle_beta   90.00
_cell.angle_gamma   90.00
#
_symmetry.space_group_name_H-M   'P 1'
#
loop_
_entity.id
_entity.type
_entity.pdbx_description
1 polymer ?
#
loop_
_entity_poly.entity_id
_entity_poly.type
_entity_poly.pdbx_seq_one_letter_code
_entity_poly.pdbx_strand_id
1 'polypeptide(L)'
;MTHPNPDPNESLPSSPARLFDAEERCLFGVTVHAVTMERALEICADAVQQEGLLRIGVLNAAKVVKLRRRPDLREALLACDLMLADGAAVVWASRVLGRPLPERVAGIDLFNNLLEAAGERGESVFILGAKQEVLDRVLEVIHERYPGVTVAGARHGYFSVEDEPAIAELIREAGADYLFLGMTTPKKEQFIGRWGATMGVKVCHGVGGSLD
;
A
#
# COMPACT_ATOMS: atom_id res chain seq x y z
N MET A 1 -22.96 11.31 -38.90
CA MET A 1 -22.49 12.07 -37.75
C MET A 1 -21.15 11.43 -37.34
N THR A 2 -20.06 12.06 -37.74
CA THR A 2 -18.70 11.58 -37.51
C THR A 2 -18.25 12.13 -36.13
N HIS A 3 -17.97 11.21 -35.21
CA HIS A 3 -17.32 11.58 -33.94
C HIS A 3 -15.89 12.09 -34.25
N PRO A 4 -15.48 13.23 -33.73
CA PRO A 4 -14.11 13.70 -33.90
C PRO A 4 -13.17 12.77 -33.11
N ASN A 5 -12.08 12.39 -33.79
CA ASN A 5 -10.98 11.65 -33.19
C ASN A 5 -10.29 12.57 -32.15
N PRO A 6 -10.02 12.14 -30.91
CA PRO A 6 -9.35 12.98 -29.93
C PRO A 6 -7.91 13.29 -30.42
N ASP A 7 -7.52 14.54 -30.23
CA ASP A 7 -6.21 15.09 -30.60
C ASP A 7 -5.10 14.34 -29.82
N PRO A 8 -4.11 13.75 -30.50
CA PRO A 8 -3.00 13.04 -29.83
C PRO A 8 -2.09 13.95 -28.98
N ASN A 9 -2.35 15.26 -28.99
CA ASN A 9 -1.55 16.27 -28.27
C ASN A 9 -2.31 16.95 -27.14
N GLU A 10 -3.47 16.42 -26.74
CA GLU A 10 -4.20 16.93 -25.58
C GLU A 10 -3.41 16.53 -24.32
N SER A 11 -2.76 17.52 -23.70
CA SER A 11 -2.05 17.35 -22.44
C SER A 11 -3.01 16.81 -21.39
N LEU A 12 -2.74 15.60 -20.93
CA LEU A 12 -3.43 15.00 -19.78
C LEU A 12 -3.46 16.02 -18.62
N PRO A 13 -4.57 16.15 -17.89
CA PRO A 13 -4.65 17.08 -16.76
C PRO A 13 -3.48 16.79 -15.82
N SER A 14 -2.80 17.86 -15.38
CA SER A 14 -1.67 17.79 -14.46
C SER A 14 -2.01 16.87 -13.28
N SER A 15 -1.29 15.76 -13.19
CA SER A 15 -1.36 14.85 -12.06
C SER A 15 -1.22 15.65 -10.75
N PRO A 16 -1.97 15.36 -9.69
CA PRO A 16 -1.74 15.98 -8.39
C PRO A 16 -0.25 15.87 -8.05
N ALA A 17 0.30 16.88 -7.37
CA ALA A 17 1.72 16.95 -7.04
C ALA A 17 2.20 15.56 -6.51
N ARG A 18 3.15 14.95 -7.21
CA ARG A 18 3.65 13.61 -6.85
C ARG A 18 4.37 13.73 -5.52
N LEU A 19 4.00 12.89 -4.57
CA LEU A 19 4.64 12.81 -3.26
C LEU A 19 6.14 12.41 -3.35
N PHE A 20 6.53 11.81 -4.47
CA PHE A 20 7.90 11.33 -4.71
C PHE A 20 8.22 11.24 -6.21
N ASP A 21 9.50 11.20 -6.51
CA ASP A 21 10.01 10.89 -7.87
C ASP A 21 10.55 9.46 -7.90
N ALA A 22 10.03 8.65 -8.83
CA ALA A 22 10.50 7.30 -9.10
C ALA A 22 10.19 6.89 -10.54
N GLU A 23 11.11 6.15 -11.13
CA GLU A 23 10.95 5.66 -12.49
C GLU A 23 9.82 4.63 -12.57
N GLU A 24 8.93 4.79 -13.55
CA GLU A 24 7.77 3.93 -13.74
C GLU A 24 7.98 2.92 -14.87
N ARG A 25 7.45 1.71 -14.68
CA ARG A 25 7.39 0.66 -15.69
C ARG A 25 5.94 0.21 -15.87
N CYS A 26 5.41 0.30 -17.08
CA CYS A 26 4.12 -0.31 -17.38
C CYS A 26 4.32 -1.82 -17.56
N LEU A 27 3.84 -2.62 -16.62
CA LEU A 27 3.89 -4.09 -16.64
C LEU A 27 2.49 -4.66 -16.48
N PHE A 28 2.07 -5.56 -17.36
CA PHE A 28 0.76 -6.23 -17.31
C PHE A 28 -0.44 -5.27 -17.27
N GLY A 29 -0.29 -4.05 -17.82
CA GLY A 29 -1.34 -3.02 -17.85
C GLY A 29 -1.53 -2.25 -16.54
N VAL A 30 -0.54 -2.29 -15.64
CA VAL A 30 -0.45 -1.44 -14.44
C VAL A 30 0.92 -0.81 -14.37
N THR A 31 1.00 0.34 -13.72
CA THR A 31 2.27 1.02 -13.41
C THR A 31 2.93 0.33 -12.22
N VAL A 32 4.22 0.01 -12.34
CA VAL A 32 5.08 -0.51 -11.27
C VAL A 32 6.29 0.40 -11.15
N HIS A 33 6.63 0.81 -9.94
CA HIS A 33 7.75 1.70 -9.68
C HIS A 33 9.07 0.91 -9.61
N ALA A 34 10.10 1.39 -10.32
CA ALA A 34 11.43 0.79 -10.35
C ALA A 34 12.27 1.29 -9.16
N VAL A 35 11.91 0.86 -7.97
CA VAL A 35 12.56 1.25 -6.72
C VAL A 35 13.17 0.05 -6.01
N THR A 36 14.20 0.31 -5.20
CA THR A 36 14.76 -0.63 -4.23
C THR A 36 13.98 -0.59 -2.92
N MET A 37 14.23 -1.54 -2.02
CA MET A 37 13.68 -1.53 -0.67
C MET A 37 14.07 -0.24 0.07
N GLU A 38 15.33 0.14 0.00
CA GLU A 38 15.84 1.38 0.61
C GLU A 38 15.07 2.61 0.10
N ARG A 39 14.92 2.73 -1.23
CA ARG A 39 14.15 3.85 -1.82
C ARG A 39 12.68 3.84 -1.43
N ALA A 40 12.07 2.66 -1.30
CA ALA A 40 10.69 2.55 -0.82
C ALA A 40 10.53 3.04 0.63
N LEU A 41 11.50 2.74 1.51
CA LEU A 41 11.53 3.24 2.88
C LEU A 41 11.71 4.76 2.95
N GLU A 42 12.60 5.33 2.12
CA GLU A 42 12.76 6.78 2.01
C GLU A 42 11.47 7.47 1.57
N ILE A 43 10.79 6.93 0.54
CA ILE A 43 9.51 7.46 0.06
C ILE A 43 8.46 7.45 1.17
N CYS A 44 8.40 6.39 1.98
CA CYS A 44 7.49 6.32 3.13
C CYS A 44 7.82 7.38 4.19
N ALA A 45 9.11 7.57 4.49
CA ALA A 45 9.55 8.60 5.44
C ALA A 45 9.21 10.02 4.95
N ASP A 46 9.46 10.29 3.67
CA ASP A 46 9.12 11.57 3.06
C ASP A 46 7.59 11.83 3.12
N ALA A 47 6.77 10.80 2.89
CA ALA A 47 5.31 10.91 2.96
C ALA A 47 4.83 11.26 4.39
N VAL A 48 5.45 10.69 5.42
CA VAL A 48 5.15 11.02 6.82
C VAL A 48 5.50 12.48 7.10
N GLN A 49 6.67 12.95 6.67
CA GLN A 49 7.12 14.32 6.89
C GLN A 49 6.28 15.38 6.13
N GLN A 50 5.80 15.03 4.93
CA GLN A 50 5.02 15.93 4.07
C GLN A 50 3.52 15.93 4.40
N GLU A 51 3.11 15.13 5.40
CA GLU A 51 1.69 14.95 5.77
C GLU A 51 0.79 14.51 4.60
N GLY A 52 1.37 13.83 3.62
CA GLY A 52 0.68 13.31 2.44
C GLY A 52 0.21 11.88 2.63
N LEU A 53 -0.90 11.48 2.00
CA LEU A 53 -1.34 10.09 2.00
C LEU A 53 -0.62 9.31 0.89
N LEU A 54 0.21 8.32 1.27
CA LEU A 54 0.87 7.37 0.38
C LEU A 54 0.19 6.00 0.45
N ARG A 55 -0.44 5.56 -0.64
CA ARG A 55 -1.07 4.24 -0.75
C ARG A 55 -0.12 3.27 -1.44
N ILE A 56 0.35 2.26 -0.72
CA ILE A 56 1.29 1.27 -1.23
C ILE A 56 0.54 0.02 -1.70
N GLY A 57 0.73 -0.31 -2.97
CA GLY A 57 0.30 -1.56 -3.57
C GLY A 57 1.46 -2.50 -3.86
N VAL A 58 1.20 -3.80 -3.87
CA VAL A 58 2.17 -4.81 -4.29
C VAL A 58 1.60 -5.63 -5.45
N LEU A 59 2.39 -5.83 -6.49
CA LEU A 59 2.06 -6.66 -7.64
C LEU A 59 2.83 -7.98 -7.58
N ASN A 60 2.09 -9.10 -7.50
CA ASN A 60 2.65 -10.44 -7.57
C ASN A 60 2.00 -11.27 -8.69
N ALA A 61 2.55 -12.44 -9.00
CA ALA A 61 2.07 -13.29 -10.07
C ALA A 61 0.58 -13.65 -9.95
N ALA A 62 0.09 -13.91 -8.74
CA ALA A 62 -1.32 -14.23 -8.51
C ALA A 62 -2.25 -13.05 -8.84
N LYS A 63 -1.84 -11.82 -8.52
CA LYS A 63 -2.58 -10.61 -8.91
C LYS A 63 -2.53 -10.40 -10.42
N VAL A 64 -1.38 -10.58 -11.07
CA VAL A 64 -1.24 -10.47 -12.54
C VAL A 64 -2.23 -11.39 -13.26
N VAL A 65 -2.36 -12.64 -12.83
CA VAL A 65 -3.33 -13.58 -13.43
C VAL A 65 -4.78 -13.13 -13.23
N LYS A 66 -5.09 -12.54 -12.07
CA LYS A 66 -6.44 -12.08 -11.72
C LYS A 66 -6.82 -10.76 -12.41
N LEU A 67 -5.87 -9.90 -12.77
CA LEU A 67 -6.13 -8.58 -13.37
C LEU A 67 -7.04 -8.62 -14.60
N ARG A 68 -6.91 -9.67 -15.43
CA ARG A 68 -7.73 -9.82 -16.65
C ARG A 68 -9.20 -10.13 -16.36
N ARG A 69 -9.51 -10.69 -15.18
CA ARG A 69 -10.85 -11.18 -14.81
C ARG A 69 -11.51 -10.35 -13.71
N ARG A 70 -10.78 -9.42 -13.11
CA ARG A 70 -11.20 -8.63 -11.94
C ARG A 70 -10.94 -7.14 -12.19
N PRO A 71 -11.90 -6.44 -12.84
CA PRO A 71 -11.79 -4.99 -13.06
C PRO A 71 -11.64 -4.21 -11.75
N ASP A 72 -12.36 -4.62 -10.70
CA ASP A 72 -12.27 -4.07 -9.35
C ASP A 72 -10.86 -4.14 -8.75
N LEU A 73 -10.17 -5.26 -8.95
CA LEU A 73 -8.76 -5.40 -8.54
C LEU A 73 -7.85 -4.48 -9.36
N ARG A 74 -8.10 -4.37 -10.67
CA ARG A 74 -7.30 -3.50 -11.54
C ARG A 74 -7.44 -2.04 -11.13
N GLU A 75 -8.66 -1.58 -10.90
CA GLU A 75 -8.96 -0.23 -10.45
C GLU A 75 -8.29 0.07 -9.10
N ALA A 76 -8.41 -0.86 -8.14
CA ALA A 76 -7.78 -0.76 -6.83
C ALA A 76 -6.25 -0.67 -6.88
N LEU A 77 -5.60 -1.40 -7.81
CA LEU A 77 -4.15 -1.31 -8.00
C LEU A 77 -3.73 -0.01 -8.71
N LEU A 78 -4.54 0.48 -9.64
CA LEU A 78 -4.28 1.76 -10.30
C LEU A 78 -4.46 2.96 -9.37
N ALA A 79 -5.21 2.80 -8.28
CA ALA A 79 -5.40 3.82 -7.25
C ALA A 79 -4.25 3.87 -6.23
N CYS A 80 -3.26 2.95 -6.30
CA CYS A 80 -2.08 3.01 -5.44
C CYS A 80 -1.08 4.04 -5.96
N ASP A 81 -0.49 4.81 -5.05
CA ASP A 81 0.50 5.85 -5.38
C ASP A 81 1.89 5.24 -5.60
N LEU A 82 2.25 4.22 -4.80
CA LEU A 82 3.50 3.46 -4.93
C LEU A 82 3.19 1.98 -5.16
N MET A 83 3.45 1.48 -6.37
CA MET A 83 3.27 0.07 -6.72
C MET A 83 4.60 -0.66 -6.75
N LEU A 84 4.76 -1.70 -5.94
CA LEU A 84 6.00 -2.46 -5.76
C LEU A 84 5.90 -3.86 -6.39
N ALA A 85 7.03 -4.40 -6.82
CA ALA A 85 7.12 -5.75 -7.37
C ALA A 85 7.35 -6.78 -6.24
N ASP A 86 6.28 -7.50 -5.86
CA ASP A 86 6.32 -8.54 -4.86
C ASP A 86 6.40 -9.94 -5.52
N GLY A 87 7.56 -10.50 -5.50
CA GLY A 87 7.84 -11.82 -6.03
C GLY A 87 8.81 -11.85 -7.21
N ALA A 88 9.70 -12.84 -7.19
CA ALA A 88 10.74 -13.02 -8.20
C ALA A 88 10.18 -13.14 -9.63
N ALA A 89 8.98 -13.73 -9.79
CA ALA A 89 8.36 -13.90 -11.10
C ALA A 89 8.04 -12.57 -11.79
N VAL A 90 7.62 -11.53 -11.05
CA VAL A 90 7.33 -10.19 -11.61
C VAL A 90 8.65 -9.53 -12.02
N VAL A 91 9.69 -9.60 -11.19
CA VAL A 91 11.01 -9.06 -11.49
C VAL A 91 11.65 -9.77 -12.70
N TRP A 92 11.54 -11.10 -12.76
CA TRP A 92 12.02 -11.85 -13.91
C TRP A 92 11.28 -11.47 -15.20
N ALA A 93 9.95 -11.41 -15.14
CA ALA A 93 9.14 -11.03 -16.29
C ALA A 93 9.43 -9.60 -16.77
N SER A 94 9.73 -8.67 -15.86
CA SER A 94 10.11 -7.30 -16.22
C SER A 94 11.35 -7.25 -17.11
N ARG A 95 12.35 -8.12 -16.83
CA ARG A 95 13.56 -8.24 -17.64
C ARG A 95 13.26 -8.81 -19.01
N VAL A 96 12.44 -9.87 -19.09
CA VAL A 96 12.04 -10.48 -20.37
C VAL A 96 11.25 -9.49 -21.24
N LEU A 97 10.46 -8.63 -20.63
CA LEU A 97 9.70 -7.58 -21.32
C LEU A 97 10.52 -6.33 -21.68
N GLY A 98 11.85 -6.33 -21.43
CA GLY A 98 12.71 -5.19 -21.69
C GLY A 98 12.46 -3.97 -20.80
N ARG A 99 11.82 -4.17 -19.63
CA ARG A 99 11.48 -3.13 -18.66
C ARG A 99 11.96 -3.53 -17.26
N PRO A 100 13.27 -3.68 -17.05
CA PRO A 100 13.82 -4.26 -15.84
C PRO A 100 13.47 -3.45 -14.60
N LEU A 101 13.13 -4.17 -13.54
CA LEU A 101 13.01 -3.64 -12.19
C LEU A 101 14.32 -3.93 -11.42
N PRO A 102 14.76 -3.05 -10.51
CA PRO A 102 16.03 -3.20 -9.81
C PRO A 102 16.05 -4.45 -8.93
N GLU A 103 14.99 -4.65 -8.14
CA GLU A 103 14.88 -5.80 -7.24
C GLU A 103 13.43 -6.17 -6.92
N ARG A 104 13.26 -7.20 -6.13
CA ARG A 104 11.98 -7.60 -5.52
C ARG A 104 11.79 -6.85 -4.21
N VAL A 105 10.73 -6.07 -4.11
CA VAL A 105 10.30 -5.46 -2.84
C VAL A 105 9.06 -6.19 -2.35
N ALA A 106 9.26 -7.18 -1.46
CA ALA A 106 8.14 -7.95 -0.92
C ALA A 106 7.39 -7.17 0.16
N GLY A 107 6.05 -7.28 0.14
CA GLY A 107 5.20 -6.54 1.07
C GLY A 107 5.48 -6.86 2.54
N ILE A 108 5.81 -8.13 2.87
CA ILE A 108 6.14 -8.52 4.25
C ILE A 108 7.51 -7.98 4.69
N ASP A 109 8.50 -7.99 3.77
CA ASP A 109 9.82 -7.45 4.08
C ASP A 109 9.73 -5.94 4.30
N LEU A 110 8.95 -5.24 3.46
CA LEU A 110 8.67 -3.81 3.64
C LEU A 110 7.95 -3.53 4.97
N PHE A 111 6.96 -4.33 5.36
CA PHE A 111 6.27 -4.19 6.63
C PHE A 111 7.24 -4.26 7.83
N ASN A 112 8.11 -5.27 7.86
CA ASN A 112 9.09 -5.44 8.91
C ASN A 112 10.07 -4.25 8.98
N ASN A 113 10.59 -3.82 7.83
CA ASN A 113 11.52 -2.69 7.75
C ASN A 113 10.84 -1.36 8.13
N LEU A 114 9.55 -1.18 7.80
CA LEU A 114 8.79 0.00 8.21
C LEU A 114 8.54 0.02 9.73
N LEU A 115 8.30 -1.15 10.36
CA LEU A 115 8.20 -1.21 11.83
C LEU A 115 9.52 -0.80 12.49
N GLU A 116 10.65 -1.32 12.00
CA GLU A 116 11.96 -0.96 12.52
C GLU A 116 12.23 0.54 12.37
N ALA A 117 12.03 1.07 11.16
CA ALA A 117 12.23 2.48 10.85
C ALA A 117 11.27 3.41 11.63
N ALA A 118 10.02 3.01 11.84
CA ALA A 118 9.06 3.74 12.65
C ALA A 118 9.52 3.81 14.12
N GLY A 119 10.03 2.70 14.66
CA GLY A 119 10.60 2.67 16.02
C GLY A 119 11.80 3.61 16.20
N GLU A 120 12.70 3.66 15.22
CA GLU A 120 13.87 4.55 15.23
C GLU A 120 13.49 6.04 15.15
N ARG A 121 12.38 6.37 14.45
CA ARG A 121 11.92 7.74 14.23
C ARG A 121 10.89 8.21 15.26
N GLY A 122 10.42 7.33 16.15
CA GLY A 122 9.35 7.63 17.08
C GLY A 122 7.98 7.80 16.41
N GLU A 123 7.80 7.21 15.24
CA GLU A 123 6.55 7.21 14.46
C GLU A 123 5.59 6.14 15.00
N SER A 124 4.31 6.30 14.71
CA SER A 124 3.25 5.46 15.26
C SER A 124 2.53 4.63 14.19
N VAL A 125 2.04 3.45 14.59
CA VAL A 125 1.40 2.51 13.68
C VAL A 125 0.00 2.12 14.16
N PHE A 126 -0.92 1.91 13.21
CA PHE A 126 -2.22 1.27 13.45
C PHE A 126 -2.30 -0.04 12.68
N ILE A 127 -2.74 -1.12 13.33
CA ILE A 127 -2.91 -2.44 12.71
C ILE A 127 -4.39 -2.73 12.52
N LEU A 128 -4.83 -2.87 11.27
CA LEU A 128 -6.22 -3.23 10.94
C LEU A 128 -6.24 -4.53 10.15
N GLY A 129 -6.69 -5.62 10.75
CA GLY A 129 -6.78 -6.88 10.01
C GLY A 129 -6.73 -8.11 10.89
N ALA A 130 -6.61 -9.27 10.23
CA ALA A 130 -6.60 -10.60 10.85
C ALA A 130 -7.82 -10.90 11.74
N LYS A 131 -7.84 -12.06 12.38
CA LYS A 131 -8.76 -12.38 13.49
C LYS A 131 -8.21 -11.82 14.79
N GLN A 132 -9.05 -11.70 15.82
CA GLN A 132 -8.63 -11.12 17.09
C GLN A 132 -7.43 -11.86 17.70
N GLU A 133 -7.48 -13.20 17.74
CA GLU A 133 -6.42 -14.00 18.33
C GLU A 133 -5.08 -13.87 17.59
N VAL A 134 -5.14 -13.70 16.25
CA VAL A 134 -3.94 -13.46 15.42
C VAL A 134 -3.44 -12.03 15.63
N LEU A 135 -4.35 -11.06 15.70
CA LEU A 135 -4.00 -9.66 15.96
C LEU A 135 -3.29 -9.50 17.31
N ASP A 136 -3.83 -10.12 18.36
CA ASP A 136 -3.22 -10.11 19.70
C ASP A 136 -1.78 -10.65 19.64
N ARG A 137 -1.58 -11.76 18.92
CA ARG A 137 -0.25 -12.33 18.72
C ARG A 137 0.70 -11.42 17.92
N VAL A 138 0.18 -10.76 16.89
CA VAL A 138 0.95 -9.77 16.10
C VAL A 138 1.42 -8.63 16.99
N LEU A 139 0.54 -8.12 17.86
CA LEU A 139 0.88 -7.04 18.80
C LEU A 139 1.96 -7.47 19.81
N GLU A 140 1.89 -8.69 20.34
CA GLU A 140 2.93 -9.27 21.18
C GLU A 140 4.28 -9.30 20.45
N VAL A 141 4.30 -9.81 19.20
CA VAL A 141 5.52 -9.88 18.38
C VAL A 141 6.08 -8.50 18.06
N ILE A 142 5.20 -7.51 17.77
CA ILE A 142 5.64 -6.13 17.54
C ILE A 142 6.28 -5.57 18.81
N HIS A 143 5.66 -5.74 19.96
CA HIS A 143 6.18 -5.28 21.23
C HIS A 143 7.55 -5.92 21.59
N GLU A 144 7.70 -7.22 21.32
CA GLU A 144 8.93 -7.95 21.61
C GLU A 144 10.08 -7.60 20.66
N ARG A 145 9.80 -7.50 19.35
CA ARG A 145 10.83 -7.34 18.31
C ARG A 145 11.13 -5.90 17.94
N TYR A 146 10.15 -5.02 18.11
CA TYR A 146 10.24 -3.60 17.73
C TYR A 146 9.85 -2.69 18.91
N PRO A 147 10.58 -2.74 20.04
CA PRO A 147 10.19 -2.04 21.28
C PRO A 147 10.12 -0.51 21.14
N GLY A 148 10.73 0.05 20.09
CA GLY A 148 10.66 1.48 19.79
C GLY A 148 9.38 1.93 19.08
N VAL A 149 8.57 0.97 18.55
CA VAL A 149 7.35 1.29 17.81
C VAL A 149 6.22 1.66 18.77
N THR A 150 5.57 2.78 18.50
CA THR A 150 4.32 3.15 19.17
C THR A 150 3.14 2.56 18.41
N VAL A 151 2.46 1.56 18.99
CA VAL A 151 1.20 1.07 18.46
C VAL A 151 0.08 1.99 18.95
N ALA A 152 -0.36 2.92 18.09
CA ALA A 152 -1.42 3.88 18.39
C ALA A 152 -2.80 3.21 18.51
N GLY A 153 -3.00 2.07 17.85
CA GLY A 153 -4.21 1.28 17.97
C GLY A 153 -4.20 0.04 17.09
N ALA A 154 -5.17 -0.84 17.35
CA ALA A 154 -5.34 -2.05 16.58
C ALA A 154 -6.81 -2.49 16.56
N ARG A 155 -7.24 -3.12 15.44
CA ARG A 155 -8.58 -3.69 15.31
C ARG A 155 -8.58 -4.88 14.36
N HIS A 156 -9.35 -5.92 14.67
CA HIS A 156 -9.51 -7.06 13.78
C HIS A 156 -10.21 -6.69 12.46
N GLY A 157 -9.93 -7.45 11.38
CA GLY A 157 -10.41 -7.19 10.01
C GLY A 157 -11.81 -7.73 9.68
N TYR A 158 -12.51 -8.32 10.66
CA TYR A 158 -13.86 -8.89 10.49
C TYR A 158 -14.93 -7.88 10.89
N PHE A 159 -15.32 -7.07 9.94
CA PHE A 159 -16.34 -6.03 10.08
C PHE A 159 -17.15 -5.91 8.79
N SER A 160 -18.34 -5.37 8.88
CA SER A 160 -19.24 -5.07 7.76
C SER A 160 -18.92 -3.72 7.11
N VAL A 161 -19.53 -3.43 5.98
CA VAL A 161 -19.35 -2.12 5.31
C VAL A 161 -19.98 -0.99 6.14
N GLU A 162 -21.02 -1.30 6.89
CA GLU A 162 -21.71 -0.36 7.77
C GLU A 162 -20.84 0.07 8.97
N ASP A 163 -19.87 -0.77 9.37
CA ASP A 163 -18.92 -0.47 10.44
C ASP A 163 -17.77 0.43 9.98
N GLU A 164 -17.50 0.50 8.67
CA GLU A 164 -16.34 1.19 8.11
C GLU A 164 -16.21 2.65 8.55
N PRO A 165 -17.28 3.47 8.60
CA PRO A 165 -17.16 4.87 9.05
C PRO A 165 -16.63 4.97 10.49
N ALA A 166 -17.12 4.12 11.38
CA ALA A 166 -16.68 4.11 12.78
C ALA A 166 -15.21 3.64 12.91
N ILE A 167 -14.79 2.72 12.06
CA ILE A 167 -13.39 2.25 12.01
C ILE A 167 -12.48 3.34 11.46
N ALA A 168 -12.88 4.05 10.41
CA ALA A 168 -12.12 5.17 9.88
C ALA A 168 -11.93 6.28 10.92
N GLU A 169 -12.99 6.57 11.69
CA GLU A 169 -12.92 7.54 12.78
C GLU A 169 -12.00 7.07 13.91
N LEU A 170 -12.07 5.78 14.31
CA LEU A 170 -11.17 5.19 15.29
C LEU A 170 -9.70 5.34 14.87
N ILE A 171 -9.39 5.11 13.58
CA ILE A 171 -8.04 5.27 13.04
C ILE A 171 -7.62 6.75 13.08
N ARG A 172 -8.52 7.65 12.71
CA ARG A 172 -8.29 9.10 12.74
C ARG A 172 -7.99 9.59 14.17
N GLU A 173 -8.77 9.14 15.16
CA GLU A 173 -8.58 9.50 16.56
C GLU A 173 -7.29 8.94 17.15
N ALA A 174 -6.85 7.77 16.69
CA ALA A 174 -5.58 7.18 17.09
C ALA A 174 -4.37 8.00 16.63
N GLY A 175 -4.48 8.81 15.56
CA GLY A 175 -3.43 9.70 15.07
C GLY A 175 -2.17 8.97 14.61
N ALA A 176 -2.31 7.75 14.06
CA ALA A 176 -1.19 6.95 13.61
C ALA A 176 -0.59 7.50 12.30
N ASP A 177 0.72 7.40 12.15
CA ASP A 177 1.43 7.75 10.91
C ASP A 177 1.26 6.67 9.84
N TYR A 178 1.32 5.39 10.24
CA TYR A 178 1.18 4.23 9.36
C TYR A 178 -0.09 3.44 9.65
N LEU A 179 -0.77 3.01 8.59
CA LEU A 179 -1.85 2.03 8.65
C LEU A 179 -1.43 0.75 7.92
N PHE A 180 -1.32 -0.35 8.65
CA PHE A 180 -1.06 -1.67 8.09
C PHE A 180 -2.36 -2.49 8.03
N LEU A 181 -2.68 -2.99 6.82
CA LEU A 181 -3.95 -3.68 6.59
C LEU A 181 -3.74 -5.17 6.31
N GLY A 182 -4.03 -6.00 7.30
CA GLY A 182 -4.05 -7.47 7.21
C GLY A 182 -5.39 -8.00 6.74
N MET A 183 -5.86 -7.52 5.58
CA MET A 183 -7.14 -7.93 4.98
C MET A 183 -6.93 -8.44 3.56
N THR A 184 -7.88 -9.25 3.09
CA THR A 184 -7.84 -9.79 1.73
C THR A 184 -8.14 -8.73 0.67
N THR A 185 -7.56 -8.88 -0.51
CA THR A 185 -7.91 -8.14 -1.72
C THR A 185 -9.27 -8.65 -2.25
N PRO A 186 -10.23 -7.75 -2.65
CA PRO A 186 -10.08 -6.30 -2.79
C PRO A 186 -10.54 -5.48 -1.57
N LYS A 187 -10.93 -6.10 -0.46
CA LYS A 187 -11.53 -5.42 0.71
C LYS A 187 -10.64 -4.27 1.23
N LYS A 188 -9.33 -4.53 1.39
CA LYS A 188 -8.40 -3.52 1.89
C LYS A 188 -8.27 -2.32 0.95
N GLU A 189 -8.15 -2.57 -0.35
CA GLU A 189 -8.01 -1.52 -1.34
C GLU A 189 -9.28 -0.66 -1.42
N GLN A 190 -10.45 -1.28 -1.33
CA GLN A 190 -11.74 -0.59 -1.29
C GLN A 190 -11.89 0.25 -0.02
N PHE A 191 -11.46 -0.27 1.13
CA PHE A 191 -11.45 0.48 2.39
C PHE A 191 -10.54 1.70 2.31
N ILE A 192 -9.30 1.54 1.84
CA ILE A 192 -8.37 2.66 1.65
C ILE A 192 -8.93 3.68 0.64
N GLY A 193 -9.53 3.22 -0.45
CA GLY A 193 -10.13 4.10 -1.47
C GLY A 193 -11.26 4.97 -0.93
N ARG A 194 -12.11 4.42 -0.03
CA ARG A 194 -13.22 5.15 0.57
C ARG A 194 -12.80 6.09 1.70
N TRP A 195 -11.89 5.63 2.55
CA TRP A 195 -11.62 6.28 3.84
C TRP A 195 -10.21 6.86 3.96
N GLY A 196 -9.30 6.54 3.05
CA GLY A 196 -7.89 6.94 3.14
C GLY A 196 -7.70 8.42 3.43
N ALA A 197 -8.40 9.29 2.71
CA ALA A 197 -8.29 10.73 2.87
C ALA A 197 -8.82 11.28 4.20
N THR A 198 -9.65 10.51 4.94
CA THR A 198 -10.29 10.96 6.18
C THR A 198 -9.64 10.40 7.44
N MET A 199 -8.85 9.33 7.31
CA MET A 199 -8.21 8.66 8.45
C MET A 199 -7.00 9.40 9.03
N GLY A 200 -6.46 10.40 8.34
CA GLY A 200 -5.31 11.20 8.80
C GLY A 200 -3.97 10.47 8.77
N VAL A 201 -3.93 9.20 8.38
CA VAL A 201 -2.68 8.42 8.23
C VAL A 201 -1.86 8.88 7.03
N LYS A 202 -0.55 8.79 7.12
CA LYS A 202 0.38 9.24 6.07
C LYS A 202 0.73 8.11 5.10
N VAL A 203 0.84 6.88 5.60
CA VAL A 203 1.21 5.72 4.79
C VAL A 203 0.21 4.59 5.02
N CYS A 204 -0.39 4.06 3.94
CA CYS A 204 -1.25 2.88 3.97
C CYS A 204 -0.54 1.72 3.25
N HIS A 205 -0.27 0.63 3.94
CA HIS A 205 0.34 -0.57 3.36
C HIS A 205 -0.49 -1.82 3.62
N GLY A 206 -0.87 -2.50 2.54
CA GLY A 206 -1.60 -3.75 2.64
C GLY A 206 -0.68 -4.96 2.78
N VAL A 207 -0.60 -5.53 3.96
CA VAL A 207 0.23 -6.71 4.27
C VAL A 207 -0.48 -8.04 3.98
N GLY A 208 -1.79 -8.02 3.70
CA GLY A 208 -2.56 -9.21 3.32
C GLY A 208 -2.55 -10.29 4.41
N GLY A 209 -2.37 -11.56 3.99
CA GLY A 209 -2.25 -12.71 4.91
C GLY A 209 -0.88 -12.85 5.58
N SER A 210 -0.03 -11.84 5.50
CA SER A 210 1.29 -11.85 6.16
C SER A 210 1.21 -11.63 7.68
N LEU A 211 0.01 -11.33 8.20
CA LEU A 211 -0.23 -11.29 9.65
C LEU A 211 -0.59 -12.68 10.21
N ASP A 212 -1.00 -13.63 9.37
CA ASP A 212 -1.27 -15.02 9.74
C ASP A 212 0.06 -15.80 9.79
#